data_b1196123e4f61f54be3b1bab153a5d05
#
_entry.id   b1196123e4f61f54be3b1bab153a5d05
#
_cell.length_a   1.000
_cell.length_b   1.000
_cell.length_c   1.000
_cell.angle_alpha   90.00
_cell.angle_beta   90.00
_cell.angle_gamma   90.00
#
_symmetry.space_group_name_H-M   'P 1'
#
loop_
_entity.id
_entity.type
_entity.pdbx_description
1 polymer ?
#
loop_
_entity_poly.entity_id
_entity_poly.type
_entity_poly.pdbx_seq_one_letter_code
_entity_poly.pdbx_strand_id
1 'polypeptide(L)'
;MKRTTILMAAFLCLFGLTESPAQNTHKNMEQLNLTQEWDKTFPKSDKVNHSKVTFINRYGITLAADLYAPKTIFGGKLPAIAVSGPFGAVKEQSSGLYAQTLAERGFLTVAFDPSFTGESGGQPRSVASPDINTEDFSAAVDYLATRPDVDAERIGIIGICGWGGFAINA
;
A
#
# COMPACT_ATOMS: atom_id res chain seq x y z
N MET A 1 -50.59 -2.57 -69.14
CA MET A 1 -50.37 -2.23 -67.72
C MET A 1 -49.28 -3.15 -67.19
N LYS A 2 -48.04 -2.60 -67.02
CA LYS A 2 -46.90 -3.38 -66.50
C LYS A 2 -46.77 -3.07 -65.01
N ARG A 3 -46.87 -4.10 -64.16
CA ARG A 3 -46.65 -3.98 -62.70
C ARG A 3 -45.16 -4.16 -62.45
N THR A 4 -44.55 -3.09 -61.95
CA THR A 4 -43.16 -3.11 -61.51
C THR A 4 -43.11 -3.57 -60.04
N THR A 5 -42.52 -4.69 -59.79
CA THR A 5 -42.30 -5.22 -58.44
C THR A 5 -40.97 -4.64 -57.90
N ILE A 6 -41.04 -3.82 -56.87
CA ILE A 6 -39.87 -3.29 -56.19
C ILE A 6 -39.45 -4.30 -55.14
N LEU A 7 -38.27 -4.91 -55.33
CA LEU A 7 -37.62 -5.76 -54.32
C LEU A 7 -36.89 -4.87 -53.33
N MET A 8 -37.36 -4.84 -52.11
CA MET A 8 -36.72 -4.13 -51.00
C MET A 8 -35.76 -5.10 -50.30
N ALA A 9 -34.46 -4.96 -50.57
CA ALA A 9 -33.43 -5.72 -49.90
C ALA A 9 -33.17 -5.14 -48.51
N ALA A 10 -33.56 -5.85 -47.45
CA ALA A 10 -33.25 -5.50 -46.09
C ALA A 10 -31.78 -5.90 -45.78
N PHE A 11 -30.94 -4.91 -45.61
CA PHE A 11 -29.54 -5.08 -45.19
C PHE A 11 -29.52 -5.26 -43.67
N LEU A 12 -29.44 -6.51 -43.22
CA LEU A 12 -29.27 -6.84 -41.79
C LEU A 12 -27.81 -6.63 -41.40
N CYS A 13 -27.51 -5.46 -40.78
CA CYS A 13 -26.22 -5.23 -40.15
C CYS A 13 -26.15 -6.07 -38.88
N LEU A 14 -25.49 -7.22 -38.94
CA LEU A 14 -25.03 -7.96 -37.78
C LEU A 14 -23.89 -7.15 -37.13
N PHE A 15 -24.24 -6.32 -36.16
CA PHE A 15 -23.24 -5.81 -35.22
C PHE A 15 -22.83 -6.98 -34.30
N GLY A 16 -21.73 -7.62 -34.64
CA GLY A 16 -21.05 -8.52 -33.72
C GLY A 16 -20.59 -7.69 -32.49
N LEU A 17 -21.28 -7.89 -31.38
CA LEU A 17 -20.78 -7.45 -30.09
C LEU A 17 -19.52 -8.28 -29.78
N THR A 18 -18.36 -7.77 -30.19
CA THR A 18 -17.09 -8.26 -29.64
C THR A 18 -17.06 -7.79 -28.19
N GLU A 19 -17.42 -8.66 -27.26
CA GLU A 19 -17.08 -8.46 -25.86
C GLU A 19 -15.56 -8.36 -25.78
N SER A 20 -15.09 -7.13 -25.53
CA SER A 20 -13.70 -6.90 -25.14
C SER A 20 -13.50 -7.65 -23.81
N PRO A 21 -12.59 -8.64 -23.71
CA PRO A 21 -12.34 -9.26 -22.43
C PRO A 21 -11.83 -8.14 -21.52
N ALA A 22 -12.61 -7.79 -20.50
CA ALA A 22 -12.12 -6.99 -19.41
C ALA A 22 -10.89 -7.72 -18.89
N GLN A 23 -9.72 -7.17 -19.18
CA GLN A 23 -8.47 -7.67 -18.61
C GLN A 23 -8.60 -7.52 -17.10
N ASN A 24 -8.92 -8.62 -16.44
CA ASN A 24 -8.75 -8.80 -15.01
C ASN A 24 -7.22 -8.73 -14.77
N THR A 25 -6.68 -7.53 -14.76
CA THR A 25 -5.34 -7.28 -14.23
C THR A 25 -5.43 -7.45 -12.72
N HIS A 26 -5.48 -8.71 -12.26
CA HIS A 26 -4.93 -9.02 -10.95
C HIS A 26 -3.48 -8.54 -11.03
N LYS A 27 -3.20 -7.35 -10.50
CA LYS A 27 -1.84 -6.89 -10.28
C LYS A 27 -1.21 -7.94 -9.37
N ASN A 28 -0.46 -8.88 -9.95
CA ASN A 28 0.30 -9.84 -9.17
C ASN A 28 1.31 -9.01 -8.37
N MET A 29 1.19 -9.06 -7.05
CA MET A 29 2.19 -8.44 -6.18
C MET A 29 3.54 -9.07 -6.51
N GLU A 30 4.56 -8.23 -6.73
CA GLU A 30 5.94 -8.67 -6.84
C GLU A 30 6.30 -9.44 -5.57
N GLN A 31 6.88 -10.63 -5.73
CA GLN A 31 7.34 -11.41 -4.58
C GLN A 31 8.66 -10.81 -4.08
N LEU A 32 8.60 -10.16 -2.93
CA LEU A 32 9.77 -9.55 -2.29
C LEU A 32 10.53 -10.58 -1.44
N ASN A 33 11.84 -10.44 -1.39
CA ASN A 33 12.69 -11.24 -0.50
C ASN A 33 12.86 -10.50 0.83
N LEU A 34 12.01 -10.82 1.82
CA LEU A 34 11.98 -10.16 3.11
C LEU A 34 12.89 -10.87 4.12
N THR A 35 13.74 -10.12 4.82
CA THR A 35 14.55 -10.60 5.94
C THR A 35 13.66 -11.06 7.09
N GLN A 36 13.82 -12.29 7.56
CA GLN A 36 12.99 -12.86 8.63
C GLN A 36 13.53 -12.61 10.04
N GLU A 37 14.81 -12.35 10.16
CA GLU A 37 15.47 -12.04 11.43
C GLU A 37 15.22 -10.61 11.89
N TRP A 38 15.49 -10.34 13.18
CA TRP A 38 15.43 -8.98 13.71
C TRP A 38 16.64 -8.19 13.26
N ASP A 39 16.48 -7.38 12.24
CA ASP A 39 17.51 -6.58 11.56
C ASP A 39 17.44 -5.09 11.89
N LYS A 40 16.67 -4.71 12.94
CA LYS A 40 16.44 -3.32 13.32
C LYS A 40 17.62 -2.73 14.09
N THR A 41 17.83 -1.42 13.94
CA THR A 41 18.86 -0.65 14.68
C THR A 41 18.50 -0.37 16.13
N PHE A 42 17.37 -0.87 16.59
CA PHE A 42 16.85 -0.72 17.97
C PHE A 42 16.42 -2.08 18.53
N PRO A 43 16.35 -2.23 19.88
CA PRO A 43 15.97 -3.48 20.49
C PRO A 43 14.49 -3.81 20.26
N LYS A 44 14.18 -5.09 20.17
CA LYS A 44 12.82 -5.60 20.07
C LYS A 44 12.07 -5.36 21.39
N SER A 45 10.88 -4.77 21.29
CA SER A 45 10.01 -4.59 22.46
C SER A 45 9.31 -5.89 22.87
N ASP A 46 9.22 -6.14 24.15
CA ASP A 46 8.45 -7.23 24.73
C ASP A 46 6.95 -6.92 24.83
N LYS A 47 6.55 -5.66 24.63
CA LYS A 47 5.15 -5.20 24.70
C LYS A 47 4.42 -5.24 23.35
N VAL A 48 5.14 -5.52 22.27
CA VAL A 48 4.65 -5.41 20.90
C VAL A 48 4.81 -6.72 20.15
N ASN A 49 3.82 -7.08 19.36
CA ASN A 49 3.93 -8.11 18.33
C ASN A 49 4.43 -7.44 17.05
N HIS A 50 5.40 -8.09 16.40
CA HIS A 50 5.97 -7.63 15.14
C HIS A 50 5.80 -8.70 14.06
N SER A 51 5.48 -8.25 12.84
CA SER A 51 5.47 -9.09 11.64
C SER A 51 5.81 -8.26 10.41
N LYS A 52 6.44 -8.87 9.42
CA LYS A 52 6.60 -8.25 8.10
C LYS A 52 5.33 -8.44 7.28
N VAL A 53 4.94 -7.40 6.55
CA VAL A 53 3.77 -7.39 5.68
C VAL A 53 4.12 -6.72 4.36
N THR A 54 3.31 -6.97 3.33
CA THR A 54 3.43 -6.31 2.03
C THR A 54 2.08 -5.80 1.58
N PHE A 55 2.08 -4.70 0.85
CA PHE A 55 0.92 -4.16 0.18
C PHE A 55 1.35 -3.52 -1.14
N ILE A 56 0.41 -3.20 -2.02
CA ILE A 56 0.71 -2.68 -3.35
C ILE A 56 0.14 -1.28 -3.50
N ASN A 57 0.92 -0.36 -4.08
CA ASN A 57 0.43 0.97 -4.43
C ASN A 57 -0.30 0.96 -5.80
N ARG A 58 -0.96 2.07 -6.16
CA ARG A 58 -1.72 2.18 -7.43
C ARG A 58 -0.84 2.01 -8.68
N TYR A 59 0.45 2.25 -8.57
CA TYR A 59 1.41 2.07 -9.67
C TYR A 59 1.85 0.63 -9.85
N GLY A 60 1.40 -0.28 -8.98
CA GLY A 60 1.73 -1.70 -9.05
C GLY A 60 3.06 -2.06 -8.38
N ILE A 61 3.64 -1.15 -7.59
CA ILE A 61 4.86 -1.41 -6.83
C ILE A 61 4.48 -2.06 -5.51
N THR A 62 5.09 -3.20 -5.20
CA THR A 62 4.92 -3.87 -3.92
C THR A 62 5.80 -3.21 -2.86
N LEU A 63 5.20 -2.82 -1.75
CA LEU A 63 5.88 -2.20 -0.62
C LEU A 63 6.11 -3.21 0.49
N ALA A 64 7.31 -3.19 1.07
CA ALA A 64 7.67 -3.96 2.25
C ALA A 64 7.50 -3.12 3.51
N ALA A 65 6.93 -3.69 4.54
CA ALA A 65 6.65 -2.99 5.78
C ALA A 65 6.80 -3.88 7.01
N ASP A 66 7.09 -3.25 8.14
CA ASP A 66 7.05 -3.83 9.47
C ASP A 66 5.76 -3.39 10.16
N LEU A 67 4.93 -4.35 10.52
CA LEU A 67 3.70 -4.14 11.29
C LEU A 67 4.01 -4.37 12.77
N TYR A 68 3.61 -3.40 13.61
CA TYR A 68 3.72 -3.47 15.06
C TYR A 68 2.33 -3.35 15.68
N ALA A 69 1.95 -4.32 16.49
CA ALA A 69 0.68 -4.34 17.19
C ALA A 69 0.87 -4.49 18.70
N PRO A 70 0.15 -3.73 19.54
CA PRO A 70 0.19 -3.91 20.98
C PRO A 70 -0.12 -5.37 21.36
N LYS A 71 0.61 -5.95 22.31
CA LYS A 71 0.25 -7.28 22.86
C LYS A 71 -1.00 -7.21 23.72
N THR A 72 -1.22 -6.08 24.39
CA THR A 72 -2.39 -5.87 25.23
C THR A 72 -3.35 -4.92 24.54
N ILE A 73 -4.54 -5.39 24.23
CA ILE A 73 -5.61 -4.61 23.59
C ILE A 73 -6.74 -4.47 24.61
N PHE A 74 -7.07 -3.25 24.99
CA PHE A 74 -8.15 -2.95 25.93
C PHE A 74 -9.51 -2.78 25.22
N GLY A 75 -9.87 -3.75 24.38
CA GLY A 75 -11.16 -3.83 23.70
C GLY A 75 -11.28 -2.95 22.45
N GLY A 76 -12.11 -3.42 21.49
CA GLY A 76 -12.43 -2.70 20.27
C GLY A 76 -11.31 -2.66 19.21
N LYS A 77 -11.56 -1.83 18.19
CA LYS A 77 -10.60 -1.58 17.12
C LYS A 77 -9.56 -0.55 17.53
N LEU A 78 -8.33 -0.72 17.06
CA LEU A 78 -7.20 0.14 17.38
C LEU A 78 -7.12 1.35 16.43
N PRO A 79 -6.72 2.53 16.95
CA PRO A 79 -6.23 3.59 16.07
C PRO A 79 -4.93 3.13 15.41
N ALA A 80 -4.68 3.57 14.16
CA ALA A 80 -3.51 3.12 13.43
C ALA A 80 -2.68 4.29 12.87
N ILE A 81 -1.38 4.02 12.63
CA ILE A 81 -0.46 5.03 12.11
C ILE A 81 0.47 4.40 11.07
N ALA A 82 0.54 5.01 9.89
CA ALA A 82 1.55 4.71 8.87
C ALA A 82 2.77 5.64 9.06
N VAL A 83 3.98 5.06 9.04
CA VAL A 83 5.24 5.78 9.31
C VAL A 83 6.24 5.50 8.21
N SER A 84 6.89 6.54 7.65
CA SER A 84 8.01 6.37 6.73
C SER A 84 8.98 7.56 6.75
N GLY A 85 10.16 7.35 6.17
CA GLY A 85 11.27 8.31 6.11
C GLY A 85 12.33 8.07 7.18
N PRO A 86 13.39 8.89 7.23
CA PRO A 86 13.75 9.98 6.32
C PRO A 86 14.32 9.53 4.98
N PHE A 87 14.71 10.47 4.10
CA PHE A 87 15.40 10.14 2.85
C PHE A 87 16.66 9.30 3.09
N GLY A 88 16.84 8.24 2.30
CA GLY A 88 17.99 7.34 2.37
C GLY A 88 17.98 6.38 3.56
N ALA A 89 16.95 6.41 4.41
CA ALA A 89 16.77 5.45 5.48
C ALA A 89 15.77 4.35 5.08
N VAL A 90 15.79 3.26 5.84
CA VAL A 90 14.90 2.11 5.68
C VAL A 90 14.05 1.90 6.94
N LYS A 91 12.98 1.13 6.83
CA LYS A 91 12.04 0.86 7.92
C LYS A 91 12.66 0.24 9.17
N GLU A 92 13.83 -0.37 9.03
CA GLU A 92 14.62 -0.95 10.13
C GLU A 92 15.28 0.10 11.05
N GLN A 93 15.16 1.38 10.68
CA GLN A 93 15.81 2.50 11.38
C GLN A 93 14.76 3.37 12.11
N SER A 94 14.80 4.69 11.90
CA SER A 94 13.97 5.65 12.65
C SER A 94 12.47 5.41 12.49
N SER A 95 11.97 5.12 11.30
CA SER A 95 10.54 4.90 11.09
C SER A 95 10.04 3.66 11.86
N GLY A 96 10.81 2.58 11.91
CA GLY A 96 10.49 1.41 12.71
C GLY A 96 10.54 1.69 14.21
N LEU A 97 11.54 2.48 14.68
CA LEU A 97 11.61 2.88 16.09
C LEU A 97 10.38 3.70 16.51
N TYR A 98 9.96 4.67 15.69
CA TYR A 98 8.74 5.43 15.93
C TYR A 98 7.52 4.52 15.95
N ALA A 99 7.40 3.63 14.97
CA ALA A 99 6.27 2.70 14.87
C ALA A 99 6.21 1.78 16.11
N GLN A 100 7.31 1.15 16.51
CA GLN A 100 7.35 0.33 17.72
C GLN A 100 6.98 1.11 18.98
N THR A 101 7.52 2.34 19.14
CA THR A 101 7.24 3.18 20.31
C THR A 101 5.77 3.60 20.40
N LEU A 102 5.12 3.84 19.26
CA LEU A 102 3.70 4.15 19.20
C LEU A 102 2.83 2.91 19.45
N ALA A 103 3.27 1.76 18.99
CA ALA A 103 2.59 0.50 19.28
C ALA A 103 2.60 0.17 20.78
N GLU A 104 3.68 0.47 21.51
CA GLU A 104 3.73 0.37 22.96
C GLU A 104 2.71 1.27 23.68
N ARG A 105 2.22 2.31 22.99
CA ARG A 105 1.20 3.26 23.49
C ARG A 105 -0.21 2.95 23.03
N GLY A 106 -0.43 1.81 22.37
CA GLY A 106 -1.75 1.33 22.00
C GLY A 106 -2.19 1.61 20.57
N PHE A 107 -1.32 2.08 19.69
CA PHE A 107 -1.60 2.20 18.26
C PHE A 107 -1.22 0.91 17.52
N LEU A 108 -1.94 0.54 16.49
CA LEU A 108 -1.44 -0.40 15.49
C LEU A 108 -0.63 0.42 14.47
N THR A 109 0.61 0.05 14.22
CA THR A 109 1.48 0.87 13.37
C THR A 109 2.12 0.06 12.26
N VAL A 110 2.36 0.70 11.13
CA VAL A 110 3.12 0.15 10.02
C VAL A 110 4.26 1.10 9.64
N ALA A 111 5.51 0.61 9.70
CA ALA A 111 6.67 1.30 9.15
C ALA A 111 7.00 0.68 7.81
N PHE A 112 7.05 1.45 6.73
CA PHE A 112 7.26 0.92 5.40
C PHE A 112 8.48 1.53 4.71
N ASP A 113 9.15 0.71 3.89
CA ASP A 113 10.09 1.22 2.90
C ASP A 113 9.29 1.83 1.75
N PRO A 114 9.61 3.06 1.33
CA PRO A 114 8.97 3.62 0.15
C PRO A 114 9.37 2.89 -1.13
N SER A 115 8.61 3.07 -2.19
CA SER A 115 8.96 2.60 -3.53
C SER A 115 10.43 2.90 -3.85
N PHE A 116 11.13 1.97 -4.47
CA PHE A 116 12.55 2.07 -4.90
C PHE A 116 13.58 1.97 -3.76
N THR A 117 13.16 1.77 -2.51
CA THR A 117 14.05 1.80 -1.34
C THR A 117 13.92 0.51 -0.52
N GLY A 118 14.98 0.13 0.17
CA GLY A 118 14.98 -1.01 1.12
C GLY A 118 14.53 -2.31 0.49
N GLU A 119 13.62 -3.03 1.16
CA GLU A 119 13.03 -4.27 0.68
C GLU A 119 11.82 -4.04 -0.26
N SER A 120 11.32 -2.81 -0.42
CA SER A 120 10.24 -2.49 -1.36
C SER A 120 10.70 -2.61 -2.81
N GLY A 121 9.74 -2.91 -3.69
CA GLY A 121 9.96 -3.04 -5.12
C GLY A 121 10.20 -1.72 -5.86
N GLY A 122 10.19 -1.81 -7.18
CA GLY A 122 10.35 -0.67 -8.09
C GLY A 122 11.77 -0.48 -8.62
N GLN A 123 11.84 0.05 -9.85
CA GLN A 123 13.08 0.37 -10.56
C GLN A 123 12.95 1.78 -11.18
N PRO A 124 14.08 2.54 -11.28
CA PRO A 124 15.42 2.25 -10.75
C PRO A 124 15.47 2.33 -9.23
N ARG A 125 16.48 1.73 -8.59
CA ARG A 125 16.62 1.75 -7.12
C ARG A 125 17.16 3.08 -6.60
N SER A 126 16.86 3.37 -5.32
CA SER A 126 17.39 4.53 -4.58
C SER A 126 17.04 5.87 -5.22
N VAL A 127 15.86 5.98 -5.78
CA VAL A 127 15.29 7.24 -6.29
C VAL A 127 14.09 7.67 -5.47
N ALA A 128 13.75 8.95 -5.55
CA ALA A 128 12.53 9.50 -4.98
C ALA A 128 11.66 10.10 -6.08
N SER A 129 10.37 9.84 -6.01
CA SER A 129 9.36 10.43 -6.88
C SER A 129 8.25 11.02 -6.01
N PRO A 130 8.04 12.34 -6.01
CA PRO A 130 7.02 12.95 -5.15
C PRO A 130 5.65 12.31 -5.31
N ASP A 131 5.20 12.06 -6.53
CA ASP A 131 3.88 11.49 -6.81
C ASP A 131 3.78 10.03 -6.33
N ILE A 132 4.80 9.20 -6.62
CA ILE A 132 4.79 7.79 -6.23
C ILE A 132 4.96 7.65 -4.72
N ASN A 133 5.86 8.43 -4.10
CA ASN A 133 6.10 8.32 -2.67
C ASN A 133 4.97 8.94 -1.81
N THR A 134 4.23 9.92 -2.33
CA THR A 134 2.95 10.35 -1.73
C THR A 134 1.94 9.20 -1.76
N GLU A 135 1.80 8.54 -2.92
CA GLU A 135 0.92 7.39 -3.08
C GLU A 135 1.30 6.20 -2.17
N ASP A 136 2.58 6.00 -1.88
CA ASP A 136 3.01 4.96 -0.94
C ASP A 136 2.38 5.14 0.45
N PHE A 137 2.23 6.39 0.92
CA PHE A 137 1.50 6.68 2.15
C PHE A 137 0.01 6.39 2.02
N SER A 138 -0.64 6.78 0.91
CA SER A 138 -2.04 6.47 0.65
C SER A 138 -2.27 4.96 0.65
N ALA A 139 -1.40 4.19 -0.02
CA ALA A 139 -1.46 2.72 -0.03
C ALA A 139 -1.27 2.10 1.36
N ALA A 140 -0.43 2.69 2.22
CA ALA A 140 -0.26 2.25 3.60
C ALA A 140 -1.53 2.52 4.44
N VAL A 141 -2.19 3.66 4.24
CA VAL A 141 -3.48 3.98 4.87
C VAL A 141 -4.57 3.02 4.40
N ASP A 142 -4.66 2.76 3.10
CA ASP A 142 -5.61 1.80 2.53
C ASP A 142 -5.39 0.39 3.11
N TYR A 143 -4.13 -0.05 3.19
CA TYR A 143 -3.79 -1.33 3.84
C TYR A 143 -4.29 -1.38 5.29
N LEU A 144 -4.03 -0.34 6.09
CA LEU A 144 -4.49 -0.26 7.47
C LEU A 144 -6.01 -0.25 7.57
N ALA A 145 -6.71 0.48 6.69
CA ALA A 145 -8.17 0.59 6.68
C ALA A 145 -8.89 -0.75 6.37
N THR A 146 -8.24 -1.64 5.61
CA THR A 146 -8.78 -2.97 5.31
C THR A 146 -8.67 -3.98 6.46
N ARG A 147 -7.91 -3.66 7.49
CA ARG A 147 -7.68 -4.58 8.61
C ARG A 147 -8.87 -4.63 9.57
N PRO A 148 -9.27 -5.83 10.01
CA PRO A 148 -10.43 -5.97 10.90
C PRO A 148 -10.17 -5.44 12.32
N ASP A 149 -8.90 -5.34 12.74
CA ASP A 149 -8.46 -4.87 14.05
C ASP A 149 -8.19 -3.36 14.11
N VAL A 150 -8.34 -2.63 12.99
CA VAL A 150 -8.14 -1.18 12.86
C VAL A 150 -9.47 -0.44 12.81
N ASP A 151 -9.53 0.70 13.51
CA ASP A 151 -10.59 1.68 13.36
C ASP A 151 -10.26 2.60 12.18
N ALA A 152 -10.94 2.41 11.06
CA ALA A 152 -10.69 3.14 9.82
C ALA A 152 -10.90 4.66 9.93
N GLU A 153 -11.69 5.11 10.93
CA GLU A 153 -11.91 6.53 11.19
C GLU A 153 -10.77 7.17 12.03
N ARG A 154 -9.79 6.36 12.47
CA ARG A 154 -8.69 6.80 13.34
C ARG A 154 -7.34 6.33 12.80
N ILE A 155 -7.05 6.69 11.55
CA ILE A 155 -5.76 6.41 10.92
C ILE A 155 -5.00 7.71 10.75
N GLY A 156 -3.75 7.73 11.18
CA GLY A 156 -2.83 8.86 11.04
C GLY A 156 -1.59 8.50 10.22
N ILE A 157 -0.85 9.52 9.84
CA ILE A 157 0.40 9.40 9.07
C ILE A 157 1.51 10.15 9.77
N ILE A 158 2.72 9.59 9.76
CA ILE A 158 3.96 10.25 10.20
C ILE A 158 4.99 10.16 9.08
N GLY A 159 5.32 11.30 8.51
CA GLY A 159 6.47 11.46 7.62
C GLY A 159 7.65 12.08 8.34
N ILE A 160 8.80 11.41 8.35
CA ILE A 160 10.00 11.85 9.04
C ILE A 160 10.89 12.66 8.10
N CYS A 161 11.38 13.84 8.54
CA CYS A 161 12.26 14.70 7.76
C CYS A 161 11.58 15.17 6.45
N GLY A 162 12.21 15.03 5.29
CA GLY A 162 11.65 15.38 3.98
C GLY A 162 10.38 14.62 3.60
N TRP A 163 10.13 13.45 4.20
CA TRP A 163 8.91 12.66 4.01
C TRP A 163 7.66 13.31 4.62
N GLY A 164 7.84 14.30 5.51
CA GLY A 164 6.72 15.09 6.01
C GLY A 164 5.93 15.78 4.89
N GLY A 165 6.60 16.24 3.84
CA GLY A 165 5.97 16.83 2.66
C GLY A 165 5.08 15.85 1.90
N PHE A 166 5.51 14.60 1.75
CA PHE A 166 4.71 13.56 1.10
C PHE A 166 3.53 13.13 1.97
N ALA A 167 3.75 12.99 3.27
CA ALA A 167 2.71 12.63 4.24
C ALA A 167 1.55 13.65 4.30
N ILE A 168 1.83 14.96 4.12
CA ILE A 168 0.78 15.99 4.12
C ILE A 168 -0.09 15.93 2.85
N ASN A 169 0.46 15.43 1.73
CA ASN A 169 -0.24 15.36 0.44
C ASN A 169 -0.93 14.01 0.19
N ALA A 170 -0.79 13.04 1.07
CA ALA A 170 -1.31 11.67 0.93
C ALA A 170 -2.82 11.51 1.34
#